data_890ef7ca5470987e1ecfa555ec91d09f
#
_entry.id   890ef7ca5470987e1ecfa555ec91d09f
#
_cell.length_a   1.000
_cell.length_b   1.000
_cell.length_c   1.000
_cell.angle_alpha   90.00
_cell.angle_beta   90.00
_cell.angle_gamma   90.00
#
_symmetry.space_group_name_H-M   'P 1'
#
loop_
_entity.id
_entity.type
_entity.pdbx_description
1 polymer ?
#
loop_
_entity_poly.entity_id
_entity_poly.type
_entity_poly.pdbx_seq_one_letter_code
_entity_poly.pdbx_strand_id
1 'polypeptide(L)'
;MIMVQSTFQLNPESKNSVMTLMKEMVGLCREEHGCISYEYYEGITDSCQIILLQEWENADCLQEHYRTEHMADFLEKLSAFLKTPVSTRSYVSEESKISAPTINEKRKPEQTIH
;
A
#
# COMPACT_ATOMS: atom_id res chain seq x y z
N MET A 1 -11.40 9.87 0.41
CA MET A 1 -10.63 8.64 0.55
C MET A 1 -9.21 8.84 0.05
N ILE A 2 -8.27 8.22 0.72
CA ILE A 2 -6.88 8.31 0.30
C ILE A 2 -6.38 6.91 -0.02
N MET A 3 -5.77 6.74 -1.19
CA MET A 3 -5.13 5.49 -1.56
C MET A 3 -3.63 5.69 -1.53
N VAL A 4 -2.91 4.73 -0.96
CA VAL A 4 -1.45 4.76 -0.91
C VAL A 4 -0.93 3.50 -1.56
N GLN A 5 0.03 3.67 -2.44
CA GLN A 5 0.70 2.55 -3.09
C GLN A 5 2.17 2.56 -2.71
N SER A 6 2.66 1.46 -2.19
CA SER A 6 4.07 1.32 -1.85
C SER A 6 4.66 0.15 -2.60
N THR A 7 5.85 0.33 -3.14
CA THR A 7 6.53 -0.72 -3.90
C THR A 7 7.78 -1.15 -3.15
N PHE A 8 7.91 -2.45 -2.96
CA PHE A 8 9.02 -3.06 -2.24
C PHE A 8 9.76 -3.99 -3.17
N GLN A 9 11.08 -3.87 -3.20
CA GLN A 9 11.91 -4.83 -3.95
C GLN A 9 12.68 -5.64 -2.92
N LEU A 10 12.35 -6.91 -2.81
CA LEU A 10 12.89 -7.77 -1.76
C LEU A 10 14.14 -8.49 -2.22
N ASN A 11 14.96 -8.87 -1.25
CA ASN A 11 16.04 -9.81 -1.52
C ASN A 11 15.42 -11.20 -1.60
N PRO A 12 15.73 -11.98 -2.64
CA PRO A 12 15.10 -13.29 -2.81
C PRO A 12 15.28 -14.21 -1.61
N GLU A 13 16.44 -14.16 -0.97
CA GLU A 13 16.70 -15.06 0.15
C GLU A 13 15.92 -14.66 1.40
N SER A 14 15.37 -13.43 1.46
CA SER A 14 14.63 -12.97 2.61
C SER A 14 13.13 -12.93 2.37
N LYS A 15 12.70 -13.33 1.17
CA LYS A 15 11.31 -13.15 0.79
C LYS A 15 10.33 -13.80 1.76
N ASN A 16 10.60 -15.03 2.16
CA ASN A 16 9.66 -15.72 3.04
C ASN A 16 9.54 -15.04 4.39
N SER A 17 10.66 -14.54 4.93
CA SER A 17 10.62 -13.82 6.20
C SER A 17 9.80 -12.54 6.09
N VAL A 18 10.00 -11.82 5.01
CA VAL A 18 9.26 -10.58 4.79
C VAL A 18 7.78 -10.86 4.58
N MET A 19 7.46 -11.93 3.84
CA MET A 19 6.06 -12.28 3.61
C MET A 19 5.34 -12.56 4.93
N THR A 20 6.02 -13.18 5.87
CA THR A 20 5.44 -13.44 7.19
C THR A 20 5.12 -12.12 7.89
N LEU A 21 6.07 -11.18 7.87
CA LEU A 21 5.84 -9.87 8.46
C LEU A 21 4.67 -9.15 7.79
N MET A 22 4.61 -9.23 6.47
CA MET A 22 3.54 -8.56 5.72
C MET A 22 2.17 -9.14 6.05
N LYS A 23 2.08 -10.46 6.19
CA LYS A 23 0.81 -11.08 6.55
C LYS A 23 0.33 -10.62 7.92
N GLU A 24 1.25 -10.49 8.86
CA GLU A 24 0.89 -9.96 10.18
C GLU A 24 0.36 -8.55 10.07
N MET A 25 1.01 -7.73 9.26
CA MET A 25 0.60 -6.34 9.09
C MET A 25 -0.79 -6.23 8.49
N VAL A 26 -1.13 -7.11 7.54
CA VAL A 26 -2.47 -7.10 6.97
C VAL A 26 -3.51 -7.28 8.07
N GLY A 27 -3.30 -8.24 8.95
CA GLY A 27 -4.23 -8.48 10.05
C GLY A 27 -4.38 -7.30 10.98
N LEU A 28 -3.24 -6.73 11.39
CA LEU A 28 -3.25 -5.62 12.33
C LEU A 28 -3.83 -4.35 11.70
N CYS A 29 -3.44 -4.05 10.46
CA CYS A 29 -3.85 -2.80 9.85
C CYS A 29 -5.32 -2.78 9.47
N ARG A 30 -5.86 -3.92 9.09
CA ARG A 30 -7.29 -3.99 8.74
C ARG A 30 -8.19 -3.69 9.92
N GLU A 31 -7.68 -3.85 11.15
CA GLU A 31 -8.47 -3.53 12.35
C GLU A 31 -8.37 -2.06 12.71
N GLU A 32 -7.52 -1.28 12.07
CA GLU A 32 -7.37 0.11 12.43
C GLU A 32 -8.56 0.94 11.96
N HIS A 33 -8.84 1.98 12.72
CA HIS A 33 -9.95 2.86 12.41
C HIS A 33 -9.76 3.52 11.05
N GLY A 34 -10.77 3.45 10.20
CA GLY A 34 -10.74 4.10 8.90
C GLY A 34 -10.02 3.34 7.81
N CYS A 35 -9.56 2.13 8.10
CA CYS A 35 -8.92 1.32 7.05
C CYS A 35 -10.01 0.72 6.16
N ILE A 36 -10.00 1.10 4.89
CA ILE A 36 -10.94 0.57 3.93
C ILE A 36 -10.40 -0.71 3.32
N SER A 37 -9.12 -0.72 2.97
CA SER A 37 -8.49 -1.90 2.41
C SER A 37 -7.00 -1.86 2.67
N TYR A 38 -6.39 -3.03 2.75
CA TYR A 38 -4.96 -3.16 3.01
C TYR A 38 -4.55 -4.54 2.48
N GLU A 39 -3.78 -4.56 1.38
CA GLU A 39 -3.40 -5.81 0.77
C GLU A 39 -2.10 -5.70 0.01
N TYR A 40 -1.33 -6.78 0.04
CA TYR A 40 -0.07 -6.88 -0.70
C TYR A 40 -0.27 -7.72 -1.95
N TYR A 41 0.46 -7.36 -3.01
CA TYR A 41 0.38 -8.06 -4.29
C TYR A 41 1.78 -8.37 -4.79
N GLU A 42 1.91 -9.51 -5.40
CA GLU A 42 3.20 -9.96 -5.90
C GLU A 42 3.23 -9.77 -7.41
N GLY A 43 4.38 -9.32 -7.94
CA GLY A 43 4.50 -9.13 -9.37
C GLY A 43 4.51 -10.45 -10.11
N ILE A 44 3.81 -10.50 -11.23
CA ILE A 44 3.76 -11.71 -12.03
C ILE A 44 5.11 -11.98 -12.68
N THR A 45 5.79 -10.94 -13.12
CA THR A 45 7.07 -11.10 -13.80
C THR A 45 8.26 -10.98 -12.87
N ASP A 46 8.03 -10.55 -11.62
CA ASP A 46 9.10 -10.42 -10.64
C ASP A 46 8.50 -10.70 -9.28
N SER A 47 8.67 -11.92 -8.80
CA SER A 47 8.05 -12.35 -7.56
C SER A 47 8.68 -11.69 -6.32
N CYS A 48 9.78 -10.97 -6.49
CA CYS A 48 10.38 -10.22 -5.39
C CYS A 48 9.92 -8.78 -5.37
N GLN A 49 9.09 -8.38 -6.34
CA GLN A 49 8.48 -7.06 -6.32
C GLN A 49 7.11 -7.19 -5.68
N ILE A 50 6.92 -6.50 -4.56
CA ILE A 50 5.67 -6.54 -3.83
C ILE A 50 5.06 -5.14 -3.83
N ILE A 51 3.78 -5.04 -4.06
CA ILE A 51 3.08 -3.78 -4.02
C ILE A 51 2.05 -3.84 -2.93
N LEU A 52 2.05 -2.82 -2.07
CA LEU A 52 1.02 -2.65 -1.06
C LEU A 52 0.05 -1.61 -1.55
N LEU A 53 -1.22 -1.96 -1.58
CA LEU A 53 -2.28 -0.99 -1.83
C LEU A 53 -3.09 -0.86 -0.56
N GLN A 54 -3.27 0.36 -0.11
CA GLN A 54 -4.06 0.61 1.08
C GLN A 54 -4.96 1.80 0.84
N GLU A 55 -6.15 1.74 1.40
CA GLU A 55 -7.12 2.81 1.26
C GLU A 55 -7.63 3.20 2.64
N TRP A 56 -7.71 4.49 2.89
CA TRP A 56 -8.13 5.03 4.18
C TRP A 56 -9.23 6.05 3.98
N GLU A 57 -10.11 6.14 4.96
CA GLU A 57 -11.27 7.04 4.85
C GLU A 57 -10.85 8.49 4.67
N ASN A 58 -9.81 8.90 5.39
CA ASN A 58 -9.34 10.28 5.31
C ASN A 58 -7.89 10.36 5.78
N ALA A 59 -7.34 11.57 5.69
CA ALA A 59 -5.93 11.78 6.02
C ALA A 59 -5.63 11.54 7.49
N ASP A 60 -6.57 11.83 8.37
CA ASP A 60 -6.33 11.63 9.80
C ASP A 60 -6.16 10.16 10.12
N CYS A 61 -6.98 9.31 9.50
CA CYS A 61 -6.88 7.87 9.72
C CYS A 61 -5.54 7.34 9.22
N LEU A 62 -5.07 7.84 8.08
CA LEU A 62 -3.77 7.44 7.55
C LEU A 62 -2.65 7.88 8.48
N GLN A 63 -2.74 9.09 9.01
CA GLN A 63 -1.72 9.59 9.92
C GLN A 63 -1.67 8.75 11.19
N GLU A 64 -2.83 8.35 11.71
CA GLU A 64 -2.87 7.49 12.88
C GLU A 64 -2.22 6.15 12.59
N HIS A 65 -2.45 5.62 11.39
CA HIS A 65 -1.83 4.37 10.98
C HIS A 65 -0.30 4.48 11.04
N TYR A 66 0.25 5.58 10.56
CA TYR A 66 1.70 5.77 10.56
C TYR A 66 2.28 5.92 11.96
N ARG A 67 1.45 6.21 12.94
CA ARG A 67 1.91 6.39 14.32
C ARG A 67 1.77 5.15 15.17
N THR A 68 1.25 4.06 14.61
CA THR A 68 1.04 2.85 15.40
C THR A 68 2.37 2.18 15.72
N GLU A 69 2.37 1.47 16.83
CA GLU A 69 3.55 0.74 17.25
C GLU A 69 3.89 -0.38 16.28
N HIS A 70 2.88 -1.07 15.77
CA HIS A 70 3.16 -2.15 14.83
C HIS A 70 3.75 -1.62 13.53
N MET A 71 3.44 -0.39 13.13
CA MET A 71 4.04 0.19 11.95
C MET A 71 5.52 0.47 12.17
N ALA A 72 5.87 1.01 13.34
CA ALA A 72 7.26 1.28 13.69
C ALA A 72 8.06 -0.03 13.74
N ASP A 73 7.51 -1.06 14.36
CA ASP A 73 8.17 -2.35 14.45
C ASP A 73 8.37 -2.97 13.09
N PHE A 74 7.36 -2.88 12.24
CA PHE A 74 7.42 -3.44 10.90
C PHE A 74 8.55 -2.79 10.09
N LEU A 75 8.60 -1.45 10.11
CA LEU A 75 9.60 -0.73 9.34
C LEU A 75 11.01 -1.04 9.83
N GLU A 76 11.18 -1.18 11.13
CA GLU A 76 12.47 -1.50 11.68
C GLU A 76 12.93 -2.88 11.20
N LYS A 77 12.05 -3.87 11.28
CA LYS A 77 12.40 -5.23 10.88
C LYS A 77 12.60 -5.32 9.37
N LEU A 78 11.78 -4.59 8.63
CA LEU A 78 11.80 -4.67 7.18
C LEU A 78 13.07 -4.10 6.58
N SER A 79 13.64 -3.07 7.18
CA SER A 79 14.77 -2.36 6.61
C SER A 79 15.94 -3.26 6.30
N ALA A 80 16.10 -4.35 7.05
CA ALA A 80 17.22 -5.26 6.85
C ALA A 80 17.04 -6.17 5.63
N PHE A 81 15.83 -6.24 5.09
CA PHE A 81 15.51 -7.20 4.04
C PHE A 81 15.27 -6.57 2.67
N LEU A 82 15.35 -5.26 2.57
CA LEU A 82 15.05 -4.59 1.31
C LEU A 82 16.28 -4.42 0.45
N LYS A 83 16.08 -4.57 -0.86
CA LYS A 83 17.13 -4.34 -1.82
C LYS A 83 17.29 -2.87 -2.09
N THR A 84 16.20 -2.13 -2.11
CA THR A 84 16.18 -0.71 -2.37
C THR A 84 15.19 -0.05 -1.42
N PRO A 85 15.26 1.26 -1.23
CA PRO A 85 14.29 1.95 -0.40
C PRO A 85 12.88 1.78 -0.94
N VAL A 86 11.91 1.84 -0.05
CA VAL A 86 10.50 1.74 -0.42
C VAL A 86 10.09 2.98 -1.18
N SER A 87 9.38 2.77 -2.29
CA SER A 87 8.83 3.88 -3.07
C SER A 87 7.35 3.96 -2.77
N THR A 88 6.88 5.11 -2.34
CA THR A 88 5.49 5.28 -1.94
C THR A 88 4.85 6.43 -2.69
N ARG A 89 3.62 6.22 -3.16
CA ARG A 89 2.83 7.24 -3.81
C ARG A 89 1.46 7.28 -3.18
N SER A 90 0.94 8.47 -2.98
CA SER A 90 -0.38 8.65 -2.38
C SER A 90 -1.31 9.35 -3.34
N TYR A 91 -2.54 8.92 -3.37
CA TYR A 91 -3.57 9.49 -4.22
C TYR A 91 -4.77 9.83 -3.38
N VAL A 92 -5.36 11.02 -3.63
CA VAL A 92 -6.60 11.39 -2.99
C VAL A 92 -7.69 11.17 -4.01
N SER A 93 -8.68 10.37 -3.63
CA SER A 93 -9.78 10.07 -4.52
C SER A 93 -10.98 10.89 -4.10
N GLU A 94 -11.58 11.60 -5.06
CA GLU A 94 -12.83 12.26 -4.83
C GLU A 94 -13.89 11.36 -5.30
N GLU A 95 -14.85 11.10 -4.43
CA GLU A 95 -15.94 10.29 -4.83
C GLU A 95 -16.68 10.96 -5.89
N SER A 96 -16.94 10.29 -6.95
CA SER A 96 -17.63 10.84 -8.06
C SER A 96 -18.95 10.13 -8.22
N LYS A 97 -20.00 10.86 -8.46
CA LYS A 97 -21.26 10.26 -8.74
C LYS A 97 -21.46 10.09 -10.19
N ILE A 98 -20.46 10.13 -10.96
CA ILE A 98 -20.61 9.96 -12.35
C ILE A 98 -20.96 8.60 -12.66
N SER A 99 -21.96 8.48 -13.32
CA SER A 99 -22.29 7.23 -13.79
C SER A 99 -21.44 7.01 -14.91
N ALA A 100 -21.18 6.19 -15.08
CA ALA A 100 -20.52 5.94 -16.10
C ALA A 100 -20.53 6.18 -17.21
N PRO A 101 -20.54 5.97 -17.78
CA PRO A 101 -20.32 5.84 -18.87
C PRO A 101 -19.23 6.53 -19.13
N THR A 102 -19.00 6.95 -19.00
CA THR A 102 -18.20 7.55 -19.30
C THR A 102 -17.05 7.27 -19.20
N ILE A 103 -16.92 6.84 -19.26
CA ILE A 103 -15.94 6.63 -19.27
C ILE A 103 -15.10 6.43 -19.84
N ASN A 104 -14.96 6.41 -20.28
CA ASN A 104 -14.14 6.27 -20.80
C ASN A 104 -13.26 6.75 -20.99
N GLU A 105 -13.22 7.37 -20.87
CA GLU A 105 -12.46 7.91 -21.04
C GLU A 105 -11.49 7.83 -20.88
N LYS A 106 -11.16 7.70 -20.85
CA LYS A 106 -10.33 7.74 -20.78
C LYS A 106 -9.52 8.00 -20.39
N ARG A 107 -9.32 8.03 -20.01
CA ARG A 107 -8.61 8.34 -19.57
C ARG A 107 -7.70 8.63 -19.43
N LYS A 108 -7.43 9.08 -19.00
CA LYS A 108 -6.50 9.48 -18.95
C LYS A 108 -5.66 9.19 -18.05
N PRO A 109 -5.09 8.81 -18.08
CA PRO A 109 -4.28 8.19 -17.28
C PRO A 109 -3.39 8.95 -16.50
N GLU A 110 -2.99 9.67 -16.78
CA GLU A 110 -2.16 10.27 -16.16
C GLU A 110 -2.52 10.85 -15.01
N GLN A 111 -3.48 10.83 -14.74
CA GLN A 111 -3.89 11.35 -13.69
C GLN A 111 -3.36 10.73 -12.60
N THR A 112 -2.90 10.04 -12.71
CA THR A 112 -2.47 9.38 -11.72
C THR A 112 -1.33 9.83 -11.27
N ILE A 113 -0.91 10.23 -11.25
CA ILE A 113 -0.03 10.49 -11.03
C ILE A 113 0.75 10.68 -10.52
N HIS A 114 1.15 10.96 -10.21
CA HIS A 114 2.11 10.98 -9.77
C HIS A 114 2.66 11.52 -9.07
#